data_fdb72bb3a4cff0ab77d50aa249ff1489
#
_entry.id   fdb72bb3a4cff0ab77d50aa249ff1489
#
_cell.length_a   1.000
_cell.length_b   1.000
_cell.length_c   1.000
_cell.angle_alpha   90.00
_cell.angle_beta   90.00
_cell.angle_gamma   90.00
#
_symmetry.space_group_name_H-M   'P 1'
#
loop_
_entity.id
_entity.type
_entity.pdbx_description
1 polymer ?
#
loop_
_entity_poly.entity_id
_entity_poly.type
_entity_poly.pdbx_seq_one_letter_code
_entity_poly.pdbx_strand_id
1 'polypeptide(L)' 'MKLLSREIFASEIRQYVHHDNYDAQKIAQYAFSCYLDYKITDEKLKEVVYAIMMMDADPCMEMDRIELVNYIENMLCIKI' A
#
# COMPACT_ATOMS: atom_id res chain seq x y z
N MET A 1 -2.37 -18.50 7.78
CA MET A 1 -2.25 -17.09 7.35
C MET A 1 -0.82 -16.85 6.88
N LYS A 2 -0.67 -16.34 5.68
CA LYS A 2 0.66 -16.09 5.09
C LYS A 2 1.26 -14.80 5.66
N LEU A 3 2.58 -14.78 5.74
CA LEU A 3 3.32 -13.59 6.16
C LEU A 3 3.47 -12.63 4.98
N LEU A 4 3.11 -11.37 5.17
CA LEU A 4 3.31 -10.35 4.15
C LEU A 4 4.72 -9.79 4.27
N SER A 5 5.47 -9.82 3.17
CA SER A 5 6.80 -9.20 3.11
C SER A 5 6.74 -7.91 2.33
N ARG A 6 7.76 -7.07 2.49
CA ARG A 6 7.88 -5.82 1.71
C ARG A 6 7.91 -6.12 0.22
N GLU A 7 8.60 -7.20 -0.17
CA GLU A 7 8.74 -7.59 -1.56
C GLU A 7 7.41 -8.02 -2.18
N ILE A 8 6.64 -8.83 -1.45
CA ILE A 8 5.32 -9.26 -1.92
C ILE A 8 4.41 -8.05 -2.08
N PHE A 9 4.37 -7.20 -1.07
CA PHE A 9 3.53 -6.00 -1.09
C PHE A 9 3.93 -5.08 -2.25
N ALA A 10 5.23 -4.81 -2.40
CA ALA A 10 5.72 -3.94 -3.47
C ALA A 10 5.41 -4.50 -4.86
N SER A 11 5.58 -5.81 -5.04
CA SER A 11 5.29 -6.46 -6.31
C SER A 11 3.83 -6.34 -6.70
N GLU A 12 2.94 -6.53 -5.74
CA GLU A 12 1.50 -6.46 -6.01
C GLU A 12 1.00 -5.03 -6.16
N ILE A 13 1.43 -4.14 -5.27
CA ILE A 13 0.95 -2.76 -5.32
C ILE A 13 1.47 -2.01 -6.55
N ARG A 14 2.61 -2.44 -7.07
CA ARG A 14 3.16 -1.85 -8.31
C ARG A 14 2.16 -1.94 -9.45
N GLN A 15 1.42 -3.03 -9.54
CA GLN A 15 0.42 -3.22 -10.58
C GLN A 15 -0.71 -2.21 -10.47
N TYR A 16 -1.09 -1.85 -9.25
CA TYR A 16 -2.13 -0.85 -9.02
C TYR A 16 -1.62 0.57 -9.27
N VAL A 17 -0.41 0.85 -8.81
CA VAL A 17 0.16 2.20 -8.88
C VAL A 17 0.49 2.60 -10.31
N HIS A 18 1.01 1.66 -11.10
CA HIS A 18 1.42 1.92 -12.48
C HIS A 18 0.34 1.58 -13.50
N HIS A 19 -0.87 1.32 -13.05
CA HIS A 19 -2.01 1.13 -13.93
C HIS A 19 -2.37 2.45 -14.62
N ASP A 20 -2.85 2.38 -15.85
CA ASP A 20 -3.24 3.57 -16.62
C ASP A 20 -4.24 4.45 -15.87
N ASN A 21 -5.20 3.82 -15.20
CA ASN A 21 -6.18 4.52 -14.39
C ASN A 21 -5.84 4.34 -12.92
N TYR A 22 -5.11 5.31 -12.35
CA TYR A 22 -4.81 5.31 -10.93
C TYR A 22 -6.11 5.48 -10.13
N ASP A 23 -6.38 4.55 -9.23
CA ASP A 23 -7.58 4.57 -8.40
C ASP A 23 -7.19 4.34 -6.94
N ALA A 24 -7.21 5.41 -6.16
CA ALA A 24 -6.85 5.38 -4.75
C ALA A 24 -7.76 4.44 -3.94
N GLN A 25 -9.04 4.35 -4.30
CA GLN A 25 -9.97 3.47 -3.61
C GLN A 25 -9.61 2.00 -3.80
N LYS A 26 -9.26 1.61 -5.02
CA LYS A 26 -8.84 0.22 -5.28
C LYS A 26 -7.57 -0.12 -4.53
N ILE A 27 -6.63 0.81 -4.47
CA ILE A 27 -5.39 0.63 -3.74
C ILE A 27 -5.67 0.47 -2.25
N ALA A 28 -6.55 1.30 -1.70
CA ALA A 28 -6.95 1.21 -0.30
C ALA A 28 -7.64 -0.13 0.00
N GLN A 29 -8.49 -0.60 -0.90
CA GLN A 29 -9.16 -1.89 -0.76
C GLN A 29 -8.16 -3.05 -0.81
N TYR A 30 -7.16 -2.96 -1.67
CA TYR A 30 -6.09 -3.94 -1.73
C TYR A 30 -5.32 -3.99 -0.40
N ALA A 31 -4.96 -2.82 0.14
CA ALA A 31 -4.26 -2.75 1.41
C ALA A 31 -5.11 -3.35 2.55
N PHE A 32 -6.40 -3.09 2.54
CA PHE A 32 -7.33 -3.67 3.51
C PHE A 32 -7.35 -5.19 3.40
N SER A 33 -7.39 -5.72 2.19
CA SER A 33 -7.31 -7.17 1.96
C SER A 33 -6.01 -7.75 2.52
N CYS A 34 -4.89 -7.08 2.31
CA CYS A 34 -3.62 -7.51 2.87
C CYS A 34 -3.66 -7.53 4.40
N TYR A 35 -4.27 -6.53 4.99
CA TYR A 35 -4.39 -6.45 6.45
C TYR A 35 -5.20 -7.63 7.01
N LEU A 36 -6.25 -8.05 6.30
CA LEU A 36 -7.09 -9.15 6.74
C LEU A 36 -6.50 -10.53 6.43
N ASP A 37 -5.85 -10.68 5.27
CA ASP A 37 -5.44 -11.99 4.75
C ASP A 37 -4.01 -12.37 5.10
N TYR A 38 -3.19 -11.41 5.49
CA TYR A 38 -1.78 -11.64 5.79
C TYR A 38 -1.46 -11.27 7.23
N LYS A 39 -0.47 -11.99 7.78
CA LYS A 39 0.14 -11.58 9.04
C LYS A 39 1.25 -10.59 8.73
N ILE A 40 1.20 -9.42 9.32
CA ILE A 40 2.20 -8.37 9.10
C ILE A 40 3.00 -8.19 10.38
N THR A 41 4.27 -8.63 10.34
CA THR A 41 5.18 -8.52 11.48
C THR A 41 6.15 -7.35 11.34
N ASP A 42 6.34 -6.84 10.13
CA ASP A 42 7.19 -5.70 9.85
C ASP A 42 6.44 -4.42 10.21
N GLU A 43 6.92 -3.70 11.21
CA GLU A 43 6.25 -2.50 11.71
C GLU A 43 6.14 -1.41 10.64
N LYS A 44 7.17 -1.23 9.83
CA LYS A 44 7.15 -0.25 8.74
C LYS A 44 6.12 -0.62 7.69
N LEU A 45 6.08 -1.89 7.32
CA LEU A 45 5.11 -2.38 6.35
C LEU A 45 3.69 -2.23 6.88
N LYS A 46 3.48 -2.57 8.15
CA LYS A 46 2.16 -2.42 8.78
C LYS A 46 1.71 -0.97 8.78
N GLU A 47 2.62 -0.05 9.06
CA GLU A 47 2.34 1.38 9.04
C GLU A 47 1.94 1.85 7.65
N VAL A 48 2.66 1.40 6.63
CA VAL A 48 2.35 1.74 5.23
C VAL A 48 1.00 1.19 4.82
N VAL A 49 0.72 -0.07 5.13
CA VAL A 49 -0.57 -0.70 4.81
C VAL A 49 -1.71 0.07 5.49
N TYR A 50 -1.53 0.42 6.75
CA TYR A 50 -2.54 1.15 7.50
C TYR A 50 -2.79 2.54 6.90
N ALA A 51 -1.73 3.25 6.54
CA ALA A 51 -1.85 4.59 5.94
C ALA A 51 -2.60 4.52 4.60
N ILE A 52 -2.33 3.50 3.80
CA ILE A 52 -3.01 3.32 2.52
C ILE A 52 -4.49 2.98 2.73
N MET A 53 -4.80 2.15 3.72
CA MET A 53 -6.19 1.83 4.07
C MET A 53 -6.99 3.10 4.42
N MET A 54 -6.35 4.05 5.08
CA MET A 54 -7.02 5.28 5.53
C MET A 54 -7.36 6.21 4.37
N MET A 55 -6.77 6.02 3.20
CA MET A 55 -7.09 6.85 2.03
C MET A 55 -8.56 6.73 1.63
N ASP A 56 -9.16 5.56 1.83
CA ASP A 56 -10.57 5.35 1.52
C ASP A 56 -11.48 5.95 2.60
N ALA A 57 -11.02 5.93 3.84
CA ALA A 57 -11.80 6.40 4.98
C ALA A 57 -11.79 7.92 5.13
N ASP A 58 -10.69 8.57 4.70
CA ASP A 58 -10.51 10.01 4.87
C ASP A 58 -9.97 10.62 3.57
N PRO A 59 -10.78 11.39 2.83
CA PRO A 59 -10.32 12.02 1.57
C PRO A 59 -9.09 12.92 1.75
N CYS A 60 -8.90 13.49 2.93
CA CYS A 60 -7.73 14.33 3.21
C CYS A 60 -6.43 13.52 3.25
N MET A 61 -6.53 12.20 3.41
CA MET A 61 -5.37 11.31 3.44
C MET A 61 -5.05 10.71 2.08
N GLU A 62 -5.87 10.99 1.07
CA GLU A 62 -5.67 10.45 -0.27
C GLU A 62 -4.40 11.01 -0.89
N MET A 63 -3.56 10.10 -1.40
CA MET A 63 -2.31 10.44 -2.08
C MET A 63 -2.46 10.19 -3.58
N ASP A 64 -1.85 11.05 -4.40
CA ASP A 64 -1.77 10.78 -5.82
C ASP A 64 -0.69 9.73 -6.10
N ARG A 65 -0.53 9.37 -7.38
CA ARG A 65 0.43 8.33 -7.78
C ARG A 65 1.85 8.65 -7.31
N ILE A 66 2.30 9.87 -7.55
CA ILE A 66 3.66 10.27 -7.22
C ILE A 66 3.89 10.28 -5.72
N GLU A 67 2.94 10.84 -4.98
CA GLU A 67 3.01 10.89 -3.52
C GLU A 67 3.04 9.48 -2.92
N LEU A 68 2.18 8.59 -3.43
CA LEU A 68 2.09 7.22 -2.93
C LEU A 68 3.39 6.45 -3.21
N VAL A 69 3.91 6.56 -4.43
CA VAL A 69 5.17 5.91 -4.79
C VAL A 69 6.30 6.38 -3.88
N ASN A 70 6.43 7.69 -3.71
CA ASN A 70 7.47 8.26 -2.85
C ASN A 70 7.32 7.80 -1.40
N TYR A 71 6.09 7.79 -0.90
CA TYR A 71 5.83 7.36 0.48
C TYR A 71 6.26 5.91 0.69
N ILE A 72 5.85 5.00 -0.21
CA ILE A 72 6.17 3.59 -0.10
C ILE A 72 7.69 3.37 -0.22
N GLU A 73 8.32 4.01 -1.19
CA GLU A 73 9.76 3.87 -1.40
C GLU A 73 10.55 4.35 -0.19
N ASN A 74 10.15 5.47 0.40
CA ASN A 74 10.82 6.03 1.57
C ASN A 74 10.62 5.15 2.81
N MET A 75 9.41 4.64 3.00
CA MET A 75 9.10 3.85 4.19
C MET A 75 9.69 2.46 4.14
N LEU A 76 9.64 1.81 2.98
CA LEU A 76 10.06 0.42 2.84
C LEU A 76 11.46 0.26 2.25
N CYS A 77 12.07 1.34 1.77
CA CYS A 77 13.38 1.32 1.12
C CYS A 77 13.39 0.37 -0.08
N ILE A 78 12.28 0.27 -0.79
CA ILE A 78 12.10 -0.58 -1.96
C ILE A 78 11.54 0.28 -3.09
N LYS A 79 12.07 0.11 -4.29
CA LYS A 79 11.54 0.79 -5.47
C LYS A 79 10.33 0.04 -6.03
N ILE A 80 9.32 0.80 -6.42
CA ILE A 80 8.13 0.23 -7.03
C ILE A 80 7.80 0.89 -8.37
#